data_bb473d229a5a6d29926636299ec5c3cf
#
_entry.id   bb473d229a5a6d29926636299ec5c3cf
#
_cell.length_a   1.000
_cell.length_b   1.000
_cell.length_c   1.000
_cell.angle_alpha   90.00
_cell.angle_beta   90.00
_cell.angle_gamma   90.00
#
_symmetry.space_group_name_H-M   'P 1'
#
loop_
_entity.id
_entity.type
_entity.pdbx_description
1 polymer ?
#
loop_
_entity_poly.entity_id
_entity_poly.type
_entity_poly.pdbx_seq_one_letter_code
_entity_poly.pdbx_strand_id
1 'polypeptide(L)'
;MHAASVHPQIEIGPIRPPQRLAPYSYAIGAEVRHPQADAVAEDSEGDAFGRLILLYDPAGDEAWNGTLRLVAYIQADLEADLAADPLLPEVAWSWLIDALDAHHEQVTALGGTVTATSSVRYGDIAGPPRAHQLELRASWTAGSTTLAPHVEAFCEVLAAAAGLPPAGVTSLGH
;
A
#
# COMPACT_ATOMS: atom_id res chain seq x y z
N MET A 1 -13.83 -0.71 -10.05
CA MET A 1 -13.13 -1.03 -8.79
C MET A 1 -13.79 -2.15 -7.98
N HIS A 2 -15.10 -2.36 -8.06
CA HIS A 2 -15.79 -3.44 -7.33
C HIS A 2 -15.48 -4.87 -7.80
N ALA A 3 -14.72 -5.05 -8.88
CA ALA A 3 -14.39 -6.37 -9.44
C ALA A 3 -12.99 -6.88 -9.05
N ALA A 4 -12.26 -6.17 -8.19
CA ALA A 4 -10.92 -6.55 -7.77
C ALA A 4 -10.97 -7.72 -6.77
N SER A 5 -10.13 -8.72 -6.99
CA SER A 5 -9.94 -9.84 -6.07
C SER A 5 -8.83 -9.48 -5.07
N VAL A 6 -9.18 -9.40 -3.80
CA VAL A 6 -8.30 -8.91 -2.74
C VAL A 6 -8.12 -9.97 -1.66
N HIS A 7 -6.96 -9.97 -1.01
CA HIS A 7 -6.65 -10.89 0.09
C HIS A 7 -7.73 -10.81 1.19
N PRO A 8 -8.19 -11.95 1.76
CA PRO A 8 -9.28 -11.97 2.73
C PRO A 8 -9.06 -11.13 3.99
N GLN A 9 -7.81 -10.91 4.37
CA GLN A 9 -7.46 -10.10 5.54
C GLN A 9 -7.32 -8.60 5.24
N ILE A 10 -7.56 -8.18 3.99
CA ILE A 10 -7.53 -6.77 3.60
C ILE A 10 -8.96 -6.28 3.42
N GLU A 11 -9.33 -5.26 4.16
CA GLU A 11 -10.54 -4.48 3.93
C GLU A 11 -10.24 -3.29 3.05
N ILE A 12 -11.05 -3.11 2.02
CA ILE A 12 -10.99 -1.93 1.15
C ILE A 12 -12.32 -1.19 1.16
N GLY A 13 -12.26 0.12 1.04
CA GLY A 13 -13.43 0.96 0.96
C GLY A 13 -13.11 2.37 0.45
N PRO A 14 -14.13 3.10 -0.01
CA PRO A 14 -13.93 4.46 -0.47
C PRO A 14 -13.53 5.38 0.68
N ILE A 15 -12.63 6.31 0.39
CA ILE A 15 -12.23 7.39 1.29
C ILE A 15 -12.36 8.74 0.57
N ARG A 16 -12.28 9.82 1.32
CA ARG A 16 -12.33 11.16 0.75
C ARG A 16 -11.10 11.39 -0.13
N PRO A 17 -11.27 11.66 -1.44
CA PRO A 17 -10.14 11.94 -2.31
C PRO A 17 -9.52 13.32 -2.02
N PRO A 18 -8.24 13.51 -2.38
CA PRO A 18 -7.61 14.82 -2.32
C PRO A 18 -8.31 15.79 -3.26
N GLN A 19 -8.34 17.06 -2.89
CA GLN A 19 -8.94 18.11 -3.71
C GLN A 19 -7.87 18.82 -4.54
N ARG A 20 -8.25 19.29 -5.73
CA ARG A 20 -7.45 20.17 -6.59
C ARG A 20 -6.18 19.58 -7.21
N LEU A 21 -6.05 18.25 -7.26
CA LEU A 21 -4.93 17.60 -7.94
C LEU A 21 -5.22 17.29 -9.41
N ALA A 22 -6.50 17.08 -9.73
CA ALA A 22 -6.98 16.80 -11.07
C ALA A 22 -8.45 17.18 -11.18
N PRO A 23 -9.01 17.31 -12.41
CA PRO A 23 -10.44 17.56 -12.62
C PRO A 23 -11.33 16.50 -11.96
N TYR A 24 -10.92 15.25 -11.99
CA TYR A 24 -11.62 14.13 -11.35
C TYR A 24 -10.67 13.32 -10.47
N SER A 25 -11.15 12.91 -9.31
CA SER A 25 -10.39 12.08 -8.40
C SER A 25 -11.29 11.08 -7.67
N TYR A 26 -10.73 9.92 -7.37
CA TYR A 26 -11.35 8.88 -6.55
C TYR A 26 -10.30 8.26 -5.66
N ALA A 27 -10.65 7.87 -4.45
CA ALA A 27 -9.70 7.27 -3.52
C ALA A 27 -10.32 6.10 -2.77
N ILE A 28 -9.51 5.08 -2.57
CA ILE A 28 -9.81 3.94 -1.70
C ILE A 28 -8.77 3.85 -0.60
N GLY A 29 -9.22 3.46 0.59
CA GLY A 29 -8.38 3.03 1.70
C GLY A 29 -8.37 1.52 1.79
N ALA A 30 -7.25 0.96 2.25
CA ALA A 30 -7.10 -0.45 2.53
C ALA A 30 -6.43 -0.63 3.89
N GLU A 31 -6.92 -1.57 4.68
CA GLU A 31 -6.39 -1.90 5.99
C GLU A 31 -6.27 -3.41 6.14
N VAL A 32 -5.20 -3.83 6.80
CA VAL A 32 -5.02 -5.22 7.16
C VAL A 32 -5.69 -5.49 8.49
N ARG A 33 -6.57 -6.48 8.52
CA ARG A 33 -7.18 -6.98 9.75
C ARG A 33 -6.48 -8.22 10.25
N HIS A 34 -6.00 -8.15 11.47
CA HIS A 34 -5.51 -9.33 12.19
C HIS A 34 -6.65 -9.96 12.99
N PRO A 35 -6.92 -11.27 12.84
CA PRO A 35 -8.03 -11.95 13.53
C PRO A 35 -7.97 -11.92 15.06
N GLN A 36 -6.82 -11.56 15.62
CA GLN A 36 -6.60 -11.51 17.07
C GLN A 36 -6.69 -10.10 17.69
N ALA A 37 -6.97 -9.09 16.88
CA ALA A 37 -6.99 -7.70 17.32
C ALA A 37 -8.32 -7.27 17.98
N ASP A 38 -9.28 -8.15 18.15
CA ASP A 38 -10.61 -7.83 18.71
C ASP A 38 -10.60 -7.41 20.20
N ALA A 39 -9.43 -7.32 20.82
CA ALA A 39 -9.35 -7.07 22.26
C ALA A 39 -8.71 -5.76 22.69
N VAL A 40 -8.08 -4.97 21.81
CA VAL A 40 -7.35 -3.78 22.25
C VAL A 40 -7.49 -2.61 21.29
N ALA A 41 -8.16 -1.58 21.79
CA ALA A 41 -8.16 -0.18 21.41
C ALA A 41 -8.83 0.19 20.06
N GLU A 42 -9.88 0.98 20.18
CA GLU A 42 -10.55 1.73 19.11
C GLU A 42 -9.62 2.71 18.36
N ASP A 43 -8.37 2.86 18.82
CA ASP A 43 -7.35 3.78 18.27
C ASP A 43 -6.14 3.07 17.64
N SER A 44 -6.12 1.74 17.52
CA SER A 44 -5.05 1.10 16.76
C SER A 44 -5.37 1.19 15.27
N GLU A 45 -4.73 2.12 14.58
CA GLU A 45 -4.49 1.97 13.16
C GLU A 45 -3.93 0.56 12.95
N GLY A 46 -4.52 -0.23 12.05
CA GLY A 46 -4.06 -1.58 11.79
C GLY A 46 -2.54 -1.60 11.53
N ASP A 47 -1.86 -2.71 11.81
CA ASP A 47 -0.41 -2.84 11.65
C ASP A 47 0.07 -2.47 10.23
N ALA A 48 -0.83 -2.41 9.27
CA ALA A 48 -0.59 -1.93 7.92
C ALA A 48 -1.85 -1.33 7.30
N PHE A 49 -1.67 -0.24 6.60
CA PHE A 49 -2.73 0.39 5.83
C PHE A 49 -2.18 1.04 4.56
N GLY A 50 -3.06 1.33 3.63
CA GLY A 50 -2.70 2.03 2.41
C GLY A 50 -3.83 2.87 1.85
N ARG A 51 -3.47 3.74 0.92
CA ARG A 51 -4.39 4.56 0.14
C ARG A 51 -4.00 4.48 -1.32
N LEU A 52 -4.97 4.27 -2.17
CA LEU A 52 -4.79 4.34 -3.62
C LEU A 52 -5.70 5.43 -4.17
N ILE A 53 -5.09 6.40 -4.84
CA ILE A 53 -5.77 7.56 -5.38
C ILE A 53 -5.71 7.47 -6.91
N LEU A 54 -6.87 7.60 -7.54
CA LEU A 54 -6.99 7.76 -8.98
C LEU A 54 -7.21 9.22 -9.30
N LEU A 55 -6.37 9.75 -10.18
CA LEU A 55 -6.48 11.08 -10.75
C LEU A 55 -6.77 10.95 -12.24
N TYR A 56 -7.78 11.67 -12.71
CA TYR A 56 -8.18 11.66 -14.11
C TYR A 56 -8.26 13.07 -14.66
N ASP A 57 -7.52 13.30 -15.73
CA ASP A 57 -7.58 14.51 -16.55
C ASP A 57 -7.80 14.11 -18.02
N PRO A 58 -9.01 14.34 -18.57
CA PRO A 58 -9.29 13.97 -19.96
C PRO A 58 -8.42 14.71 -20.98
N ALA A 59 -7.91 15.89 -20.64
CA ALA A 59 -6.98 16.65 -21.49
C ALA A 59 -5.56 16.08 -21.48
N GLY A 60 -5.25 15.21 -20.50
CA GLY A 60 -3.91 14.72 -20.26
C GLY A 60 -3.03 15.72 -19.52
N ASP A 61 -2.01 15.19 -18.88
CA ASP A 61 -0.98 15.97 -18.19
C ASP A 61 0.40 15.52 -18.67
N GLU A 62 1.24 16.46 -19.07
CA GLU A 62 2.60 16.16 -19.57
C GLU A 62 3.44 15.44 -18.52
N ALA A 63 3.31 15.82 -17.24
CA ALA A 63 4.03 15.19 -16.15
C ALA A 63 3.64 13.73 -15.95
N TRP A 64 2.41 13.37 -16.33
CA TRP A 64 1.94 11.98 -16.25
C TRP A 64 2.21 11.17 -17.50
N ASN A 65 2.42 11.81 -18.62
CA ASN A 65 2.45 11.18 -19.94
C ASN A 65 1.18 10.38 -20.23
N GLY A 66 0.03 10.93 -19.84
CA GLY A 66 -1.26 10.28 -20.01
C GLY A 66 -2.40 11.00 -19.29
N THR A 67 -3.55 10.33 -19.17
CA THR A 67 -4.78 10.89 -18.62
C THR A 67 -5.17 10.32 -17.25
N LEU A 68 -4.69 9.11 -16.91
CA LEU A 68 -5.00 8.40 -15.68
C LEU A 68 -3.74 8.19 -14.86
N ARG A 69 -3.70 8.79 -13.68
CA ARG A 69 -2.59 8.67 -12.74
C ARG A 69 -3.04 7.96 -11.47
N LEU A 70 -2.31 6.95 -11.06
CA LEU A 70 -2.50 6.32 -9.76
C LEU A 70 -1.40 6.77 -8.80
N VAL A 71 -1.80 7.04 -7.57
CA VAL A 71 -0.89 7.41 -6.48
C VAL A 71 -1.15 6.46 -5.32
N ALA A 72 -0.13 5.72 -4.94
CA ALA A 72 -0.18 4.76 -3.85
C ALA A 72 0.61 5.26 -2.65
N TYR A 73 0.03 5.07 -1.48
CA TYR A 73 0.68 5.24 -0.19
C TYR A 73 0.45 3.99 0.64
N ILE A 74 1.52 3.39 1.15
CA ILE A 74 1.46 2.21 2.01
C ILE A 74 2.34 2.48 3.22
N GLN A 75 1.82 2.19 4.40
CA GLN A 75 2.55 2.21 5.65
C GLN A 75 2.34 0.89 6.39
N ALA A 76 3.41 0.32 6.92
CA ALA A 76 3.36 -0.91 7.69
C ALA A 76 4.34 -0.85 8.85
N ASP A 77 3.93 -1.42 9.99
CA ASP A 77 4.85 -1.72 11.08
C ASP A 77 5.74 -2.90 10.70
N LEU A 78 7.01 -2.84 11.07
CA LEU A 78 8.00 -3.85 10.74
C LEU A 78 8.48 -4.58 11.98
N GLU A 79 8.72 -5.88 11.83
CA GLU A 79 9.53 -6.64 12.77
C GLU A 79 10.98 -6.17 12.73
N ALA A 80 11.66 -6.22 13.88
CA ALA A 80 13.02 -5.70 14.03
C ALA A 80 14.01 -6.36 13.08
N ASP A 81 13.87 -7.67 12.84
CA ASP A 81 14.75 -8.42 11.95
C ASP A 81 14.63 -7.97 10.50
N LEU A 82 13.40 -7.72 10.05
CA LEU A 82 13.16 -7.20 8.71
C LEU A 82 13.65 -5.75 8.58
N ALA A 83 13.44 -4.94 9.60
CA ALA A 83 13.89 -3.55 9.64
C ALA A 83 15.43 -3.42 9.62
N ALA A 84 16.14 -4.43 10.10
CA ALA A 84 17.60 -4.48 10.10
C ALA A 84 18.20 -4.87 8.75
N ASP A 85 17.40 -5.37 7.81
CA ASP A 85 17.88 -5.74 6.48
C ASP A 85 18.20 -4.50 5.65
N PRO A 86 19.46 -4.28 5.24
CA PRO A 86 19.85 -3.14 4.44
C PRO A 86 19.26 -3.13 3.02
N LEU A 87 18.75 -4.29 2.55
CA LEU A 87 18.11 -4.43 1.23
C LEU A 87 16.59 -4.20 1.28
N LEU A 88 16.04 -3.91 2.44
CA LEU A 88 14.60 -3.75 2.58
C LEU A 88 13.99 -2.73 1.60
N PRO A 89 14.58 -1.54 1.36
CA PRO A 89 14.02 -0.60 0.39
C PRO A 89 13.92 -1.16 -1.03
N GLU A 90 14.96 -1.83 -1.50
CA GLU A 90 14.99 -2.47 -2.82
C GLU A 90 13.98 -3.61 -2.92
N VAL A 91 13.88 -4.42 -1.89
CA VAL A 91 12.92 -5.52 -1.81
C VAL A 91 11.49 -4.99 -1.82
N ALA A 92 11.20 -3.98 -1.01
CA ALA A 92 9.87 -3.37 -0.96
C ALA A 92 9.46 -2.73 -2.30
N TRP A 93 10.39 -2.08 -2.98
CA TRP A 93 10.14 -1.56 -4.32
C TRP A 93 9.87 -2.68 -5.33
N SER A 94 10.58 -3.81 -5.23
CA SER A 94 10.33 -4.97 -6.09
C SER A 94 8.93 -5.56 -5.93
N TRP A 95 8.33 -5.49 -4.75
CA TRP A 95 6.94 -5.94 -4.57
C TRP A 95 5.97 -5.22 -5.50
N LEU A 96 6.14 -3.91 -5.69
CA LEU A 96 5.30 -3.14 -6.60
C LEU A 96 5.55 -3.52 -8.06
N ILE A 97 6.80 -3.62 -8.47
CA ILE A 97 7.17 -4.00 -9.84
C ILE A 97 6.60 -5.38 -10.17
N ASP A 98 6.84 -6.35 -9.30
CA ASP A 98 6.38 -7.73 -9.51
C ASP A 98 4.85 -7.83 -9.53
N ALA A 99 4.16 -7.09 -8.67
CA ALA A 99 2.70 -7.07 -8.62
C ALA A 99 2.10 -6.46 -9.90
N LEU A 100 2.65 -5.35 -10.38
CA LEU A 100 2.18 -4.74 -11.64
C LEU A 100 2.44 -5.68 -12.83
N ASP A 101 3.61 -6.31 -12.88
CA ASP A 101 3.95 -7.27 -13.94
C ASP A 101 3.06 -8.52 -13.89
N ALA A 102 2.76 -9.03 -12.70
CA ALA A 102 1.90 -10.21 -12.51
C ALA A 102 0.47 -9.98 -13.02
N HIS A 103 -0.01 -8.76 -12.93
CA HIS A 103 -1.34 -8.38 -13.46
C HIS A 103 -1.30 -7.91 -14.92
N HIS A 104 -0.14 -8.04 -15.57
CA HIS A 104 0.08 -7.68 -16.99
C HIS A 104 -0.32 -6.22 -17.33
N GLU A 105 -0.23 -5.33 -16.36
CA GLU A 105 -0.54 -3.93 -16.60
C GLU A 105 0.65 -3.17 -17.17
N GLN A 106 0.41 -2.57 -18.30
CA GLN A 106 1.36 -1.61 -18.87
C GLN A 106 1.22 -0.29 -18.13
N VAL A 107 2.28 0.09 -17.46
CA VAL A 107 2.36 1.37 -16.77
C VAL A 107 3.52 2.19 -17.33
N THR A 108 3.37 3.51 -17.29
CA THR A 108 4.43 4.44 -17.68
C THR A 108 4.65 5.46 -16.56
N ALA A 109 5.77 6.16 -16.64
CA ALA A 109 6.12 7.20 -15.68
C ALA A 109 6.05 6.72 -14.21
N LEU A 110 6.43 5.47 -13.94
CA LEU A 110 6.48 4.91 -12.60
C LEU A 110 7.65 5.50 -11.81
N GLY A 111 7.36 5.97 -10.63
CA GLY A 111 8.36 6.47 -9.70
C GLY A 111 7.85 6.48 -8.27
N GLY A 112 8.75 6.60 -7.33
CA GLY A 112 8.37 6.65 -5.92
C GLY A 112 9.54 6.62 -4.97
N THR A 113 9.22 6.48 -3.69
CA THR A 113 10.18 6.38 -2.58
C THR A 113 9.79 5.27 -1.62
N VAL A 114 10.80 4.64 -1.05
CA VAL A 114 10.64 3.71 0.07
C VAL A 114 11.43 4.27 1.24
N THR A 115 10.77 4.43 2.38
CA THR A 115 11.37 4.96 3.60
C THR A 115 11.24 3.93 4.72
N ALA A 116 12.34 3.57 5.34
CA ALA A 116 12.36 2.77 6.56
C ALA A 116 12.72 3.68 7.73
N THR A 117 11.87 3.69 8.75
CA THR A 117 12.02 4.55 9.93
C THR A 117 12.17 3.70 11.17
N SER A 118 13.12 4.07 12.01
CA SER A 118 13.35 3.49 13.33
C SER A 118 13.16 4.56 14.39
N SER A 119 12.29 4.31 15.35
CA SER A 119 11.98 5.24 16.44
C SER A 119 12.31 4.61 17.78
N VAL A 120 12.89 5.39 18.68
CA VAL A 120 13.15 5.01 20.06
C VAL A 120 12.40 5.97 20.98
N ARG A 121 11.64 5.42 21.92
CA ARG A 121 10.89 6.20 22.90
C ARG A 121 11.66 6.30 24.20
N TYR A 122 11.61 7.48 24.78
CA TYR A 122 12.26 7.80 26.03
C TYR A 122 11.27 8.41 27.02
N GLY A 123 11.55 8.24 28.30
CA GLY A 123 10.77 8.86 29.36
C GLY A 123 9.37 8.27 29.49
N ASP A 124 8.39 9.12 29.75
CA ASP A 124 7.03 8.74 30.15
C ASP A 124 6.07 8.72 28.95
N ILE A 125 6.49 8.11 27.84
CA ILE A 125 5.68 7.94 26.64
C ILE A 125 5.22 6.49 26.53
N ALA A 126 3.90 6.28 26.45
CA ALA A 126 3.33 4.95 26.31
C ALA A 126 3.69 4.30 24.96
N GLY A 127 3.82 2.97 24.99
CA GLY A 127 4.09 2.16 23.83
C GLY A 127 5.43 1.43 23.89
N PRO A 128 5.76 0.61 22.85
CA PRO A 128 7.01 -0.13 22.82
C PRO A 128 8.21 0.84 22.78
N PRO A 129 9.36 0.48 23.40
CA PRO A 129 10.54 1.35 23.43
C PRO A 129 11.16 1.57 22.05
N ARG A 130 10.98 0.63 21.13
CA ARG A 130 11.43 0.72 19.75
C ARG A 130 10.29 0.37 18.81
N ALA A 131 10.20 1.12 17.71
CA ALA A 131 9.25 0.86 16.63
C ALA A 131 9.93 1.07 15.29
N HIS A 132 9.58 0.22 14.33
CA HIS A 132 10.08 0.29 12.97
C HIS A 132 8.89 0.36 12.01
N GLN A 133 8.99 1.24 11.03
CA GLN A 133 7.95 1.43 10.01
C GLN A 133 8.54 1.45 8.61
N LEU A 134 7.79 0.90 7.69
CA LEU A 134 8.00 1.03 6.26
C LEU A 134 6.95 1.98 5.69
N GLU A 135 7.39 2.92 4.85
CA GLU A 135 6.53 3.78 4.05
C GLU A 135 6.90 3.65 2.58
N LEU A 136 5.94 3.29 1.74
CA LEU A 136 6.10 3.27 0.29
C LEU A 136 5.18 4.31 -0.31
N ARG A 137 5.74 5.20 -1.10
CA ARG A 137 5.01 6.17 -1.93
C ARG A 137 5.37 5.92 -3.37
N ALA A 138 4.38 5.70 -4.20
CA ALA A 138 4.58 5.47 -5.63
C ALA A 138 3.47 6.12 -6.44
N SER A 139 3.79 6.42 -7.68
CA SER A 139 2.78 6.83 -8.65
C SER A 139 3.14 6.35 -10.04
N TRP A 140 2.13 6.07 -10.83
CA TRP A 140 2.29 5.60 -12.20
C TRP A 140 1.10 6.01 -13.05
N THR A 141 1.30 6.00 -14.35
CA THR A 141 0.25 6.27 -15.33
C THR A 141 -0.28 4.96 -15.87
N ALA A 142 -1.60 4.77 -15.81
CA ALA A 142 -2.26 3.60 -16.34
C ALA A 142 -2.35 3.67 -17.87
N GLY A 143 -2.08 2.54 -18.53
CA GLY A 143 -2.19 2.41 -19.98
C GLY A 143 -3.61 2.16 -20.49
N SER A 144 -4.56 1.87 -19.61
CA SER A 144 -5.95 1.60 -19.94
C SER A 144 -6.91 2.05 -18.85
N THR A 145 -8.21 1.98 -19.14
CA THR A 145 -9.27 2.29 -18.16
C THR A 145 -9.65 1.10 -17.28
N THR A 146 -9.02 -0.04 -17.47
CA THR A 146 -9.21 -1.22 -16.62
C THR A 146 -8.44 -1.06 -15.32
N LEU A 147 -9.11 -0.73 -14.25
CA LEU A 147 -8.48 -0.35 -12.99
C LEU A 147 -8.37 -1.46 -11.95
N ALA A 148 -9.16 -2.52 -12.07
CA ALA A 148 -9.13 -3.63 -11.12
C ALA A 148 -7.73 -4.24 -10.94
N PRO A 149 -6.92 -4.50 -11.99
CA PRO A 149 -5.56 -5.01 -11.82
C PRO A 149 -4.65 -4.09 -11.00
N HIS A 150 -4.81 -2.78 -11.11
CA HIS A 150 -4.04 -1.82 -10.32
C HIS A 150 -4.42 -1.86 -8.83
N VAL A 151 -5.69 -2.02 -8.52
CA VAL A 151 -6.18 -2.21 -7.15
C VAL A 151 -5.63 -3.51 -6.57
N GLU A 152 -5.66 -4.59 -7.34
CA GLU A 152 -5.12 -5.89 -6.94
C GLU A 152 -3.62 -5.82 -6.68
N ALA A 153 -2.85 -5.20 -7.57
CA ALA A 153 -1.42 -4.99 -7.38
C ALA A 153 -1.12 -4.18 -6.11
N PHE A 154 -1.84 -3.10 -5.89
CA PHE A 154 -1.72 -2.30 -4.67
C PHE A 154 -1.99 -3.12 -3.41
N CYS A 155 -3.03 -3.93 -3.39
CA CYS A 155 -3.36 -4.79 -2.25
C CYS A 155 -2.34 -5.91 -2.05
N GLU A 156 -1.72 -6.44 -3.11
CA GLU A 156 -0.61 -7.40 -2.98
C GLU A 156 0.62 -6.78 -2.32
N VAL A 157 0.95 -5.54 -2.67
CA VAL A 157 2.06 -4.82 -2.02
C VAL A 157 1.75 -4.59 -0.53
N LEU A 158 0.51 -4.19 -0.22
CA LEU A 158 0.08 -4.03 1.18
C LEU A 158 0.18 -5.34 1.95
N ALA A 159 -0.26 -6.45 1.36
CA ALA A 159 -0.15 -7.78 1.96
C ALA A 159 1.31 -8.17 2.22
N ALA A 160 2.20 -7.93 1.26
CA ALA A 160 3.63 -8.19 1.42
C ALA A 160 4.24 -7.33 2.54
N ALA A 161 3.92 -6.05 2.58
CA ALA A 161 4.39 -5.13 3.63
C ALA A 161 3.91 -5.54 5.03
N ALA A 162 2.70 -6.07 5.12
CA ALA A 162 2.10 -6.56 6.36
C ALA A 162 2.59 -7.97 6.76
N GLY A 163 3.39 -8.63 5.92
CA GLY A 163 3.85 -9.99 6.16
C GLY A 163 2.75 -11.05 6.08
N LEU A 164 1.67 -10.78 5.35
CA LEU A 164 0.59 -11.75 5.17
C LEU A 164 1.06 -12.90 4.26
N PRO A 165 0.68 -14.14 4.57
CA PRO A 165 0.94 -15.26 3.68
C PRO A 165 0.14 -15.09 2.37
N PRO A 166 0.60 -15.69 1.26
CA PRO A 166 -0.17 -15.69 0.02
C PRO A 166 -1.58 -16.21 0.23
N ALA A 167 -2.56 -15.66 -0.51
CA ALA A 167 -3.95 -16.08 -0.42
C ALA A 167 -4.06 -17.59 -0.69
N GLY A 168 -4.76 -18.33 0.20
CA GLY A 168 -4.93 -19.77 0.11
C GLY A 168 -3.86 -20.62 0.80
N VAL A 169 -2.81 -20.00 1.35
CA VAL A 169 -1.83 -20.69 2.20
C VAL A 169 -2.26 -20.55 3.65
N THR A 170 -2.72 -21.64 4.25
CA THR A 170 -2.96 -21.68 5.69
C THR A 170 -1.61 -21.81 6.38
N SER A 171 -1.24 -20.86 7.21
CA SER A 171 -0.07 -21.00 8.05
C SER A 171 -0.34 -22.18 8.99
N LEU A 172 0.45 -23.25 8.84
CA LEU A 172 0.46 -24.31 9.84
C LEU A 172 1.08 -23.71 11.10
N GLY A 173 0.21 -23.37 12.05
CA GLY A 173 0.65 -22.88 13.34
C GLY A 173 1.56 -23.90 14.04
N HIS A 174 2.70 -23.43 14.47
CA HIS A 174 3.53 -24.12 15.45
C HIS A 174 3.19 -23.61 16.84
#